data_cf8bde4a0bbbfe68f9cf1de3936ae2d3
#
_entry.id   cf8bde4a0bbbfe68f9cf1de3936ae2d3
#
_cell.length_a   1.000
_cell.length_b   1.000
_cell.length_c   1.000
_cell.angle_alpha   90.00
_cell.angle_beta   90.00
_cell.angle_gamma   90.00
#
_symmetry.space_group_name_H-M   'P 1'
#
loop_
_entity.id
_entity.type
_entity.pdbx_description
1 polymer ?
#
loop_
_entity_poly.entity_id
_entity_poly.type
_entity_poly.pdbx_seq_one_letter_code
_entity_poly.pdbx_strand_id
1 'polypeptide(L)'
;MTDRAVLACPGRGSYSSTSLGSLPDNHPWVVRAEQLRAEYKLEPLLSLDRAPRFDPSRHLQPVDASPLIFLVSLIDAEAAAHDYQITAVLGNSLGWYTALAVTGALAFDDAFRLVQEMAILQQEPLPSGGPGGQVIYPLTDAAWRPDPRLRAAISAVLDAPSSNGDGHVHESIDLGGYAVLAGDEAGVARLLGGLTPVKVGERLFPLRLALHGPYHTPLVAHVAKAAGQRLADLGWRAPSATLIDGRGARWTPWSTDPAKLRDYTLGQQVTSPYRFALSVRVALREEAPDVLLLPGPGNSLGGVCGQLVVAEGYRGVRSREEFEAAQRSEAPIVLSMRR
;
A
#
# COMPACT_ATOMS: atom_id res chain seq x y z
N MET A 1 18.86 21.93 12.56
CA MET A 1 19.05 20.49 12.21
C MET A 1 17.91 20.14 11.26
N THR A 2 18.17 19.40 10.20
CA THR A 2 17.12 18.94 9.29
C THR A 2 16.27 17.88 10.00
N ASP A 3 14.95 18.00 9.94
CA ASP A 3 14.03 17.06 10.57
C ASP A 3 14.19 15.66 10.01
N ARG A 4 14.15 14.66 10.89
CA ARG A 4 14.23 13.25 10.52
C ARG A 4 12.84 12.77 10.09
N ALA A 5 12.77 12.18 8.92
CA ALA A 5 11.51 11.70 8.38
C ALA A 5 11.56 10.21 8.02
N VAL A 6 10.41 9.56 8.17
CA VAL A 6 10.13 8.26 7.56
C VAL A 6 9.10 8.45 6.47
N LEU A 7 9.37 7.94 5.27
CA LEU A 7 8.41 7.92 4.17
C LEU A 7 7.52 6.68 4.26
N ALA A 8 6.20 6.87 4.19
CA ALA A 8 5.22 5.78 4.11
C ALA A 8 4.46 5.85 2.77
N CYS A 9 4.93 5.10 1.79
CA CYS A 9 4.41 5.11 0.43
C CYS A 9 3.02 4.45 0.35
N PRO A 10 2.05 5.06 -0.34
CA PRO A 10 0.69 4.55 -0.40
C PRO A 10 0.56 3.34 -1.33
N GLY A 11 -0.48 2.54 -1.06
CA GLY A 11 -0.91 1.44 -1.90
C GLY A 11 -1.96 1.84 -2.93
N ARG A 12 -2.49 0.85 -3.63
CA ARG A 12 -3.63 1.02 -4.55
C ARG A 12 -4.82 1.63 -3.81
N GLY A 13 -5.65 2.38 -4.55
CA GLY A 13 -6.77 3.13 -3.98
C GLY A 13 -6.41 4.56 -3.53
N SER A 14 -5.14 4.97 -3.66
CA SER A 14 -4.73 6.36 -3.37
C SER A 14 -4.93 7.33 -4.54
N TYR A 15 -4.98 6.85 -5.78
CA TYR A 15 -5.28 7.68 -6.94
C TYR A 15 -6.80 7.87 -7.09
N SER A 16 -7.25 9.10 -7.12
CA SER A 16 -8.66 9.49 -7.14
C SER A 16 -8.93 10.67 -8.09
N SER A 17 -10.14 11.16 -8.12
CA SER A 17 -10.49 12.34 -8.93
C SER A 17 -9.67 13.59 -8.58
N THR A 18 -9.24 13.73 -7.33
CA THR A 18 -8.40 14.85 -6.90
C THR A 18 -6.93 14.66 -7.27
N SER A 19 -6.56 13.49 -7.77
CA SER A 19 -5.18 13.17 -8.19
C SER A 19 -4.92 13.48 -9.67
N LEU A 20 -5.96 13.78 -10.46
CA LEU A 20 -5.79 14.16 -11.86
C LEU A 20 -4.92 15.41 -11.99
N GLY A 21 -4.01 15.41 -12.97
CA GLY A 21 -3.07 16.49 -13.22
C GLY A 21 -1.88 16.50 -12.25
N SER A 22 -1.60 15.40 -11.55
CA SER A 22 -0.49 15.29 -10.60
C SER A 22 0.89 15.11 -11.24
N LEU A 23 0.95 14.65 -12.48
CA LEU A 23 2.22 14.35 -13.16
C LEU A 23 2.75 15.58 -13.91
N PRO A 24 3.98 16.07 -13.63
CA PRO A 24 4.63 17.11 -14.40
C PRO A 24 5.15 16.55 -15.74
N ASP A 25 4.89 17.27 -16.86
CA ASP A 25 5.17 16.81 -18.21
C ASP A 25 6.63 16.50 -18.50
N ASN A 26 7.50 17.35 -18.00
CA ASN A 26 8.93 17.34 -18.34
C ASN A 26 9.80 16.69 -17.25
N HIS A 27 9.19 16.03 -16.28
CA HIS A 27 9.95 15.34 -15.25
C HIS A 27 10.66 14.12 -15.86
N PRO A 28 11.98 13.92 -15.63
CA PRO A 28 12.75 12.84 -16.27
C PRO A 28 12.13 11.45 -16.06
N TRP A 29 11.59 11.18 -14.88
CA TRP A 29 10.93 9.90 -14.59
C TRP A 29 9.61 9.73 -15.32
N VAL A 30 8.83 10.79 -15.52
CA VAL A 30 7.59 10.74 -16.31
C VAL A 30 7.92 10.44 -17.77
N VAL A 31 8.89 11.18 -18.34
CA VAL A 31 9.34 10.95 -19.72
C VAL A 31 9.85 9.52 -19.90
N ARG A 32 10.66 9.02 -18.96
CA ARG A 32 11.18 7.65 -19.03
C ARG A 32 10.09 6.60 -18.85
N ALA A 33 9.14 6.81 -17.93
CA ALA A 33 8.01 5.92 -17.73
C ALA A 33 7.14 5.79 -18.98
N GLU A 34 6.90 6.90 -19.70
CA GLU A 34 6.14 6.86 -20.96
C GLU A 34 6.83 6.01 -22.02
N GLN A 35 8.17 6.10 -22.14
CA GLN A 35 8.94 5.27 -23.04
C GLN A 35 8.80 3.78 -22.70
N LEU A 36 9.02 3.43 -21.43
CA LEU A 36 8.88 2.04 -20.94
C LEU A 36 7.45 1.52 -21.13
N ARG A 37 6.45 2.35 -20.84
CA ARG A 37 5.04 1.98 -20.99
C ARG A 37 4.65 1.75 -22.45
N ALA A 38 5.23 2.50 -23.39
CA ALA A 38 4.99 2.31 -24.82
C ALA A 38 5.43 0.90 -25.30
N GLU A 39 6.46 0.29 -24.68
CA GLU A 39 6.90 -1.08 -24.96
C GLU A 39 5.78 -2.09 -24.67
N TYR A 40 4.93 -1.82 -23.66
CA TYR A 40 3.75 -2.62 -23.32
C TYR A 40 2.53 -2.33 -24.20
N LYS A 41 2.60 -1.33 -25.09
CA LYS A 41 1.47 -0.87 -25.93
C LYS A 41 0.25 -0.45 -25.11
N LEU A 42 0.48 0.09 -23.93
CA LEU A 42 -0.54 0.62 -23.02
C LEU A 42 -0.76 2.11 -23.27
N GLU A 43 -1.93 2.63 -22.85
CA GLU A 43 -2.26 4.05 -22.94
C GLU A 43 -1.25 4.90 -22.15
N PRO A 44 -0.78 6.06 -22.70
CA PRO A 44 0.15 6.95 -22.01
C PRO A 44 -0.38 7.40 -20.63
N LEU A 45 0.49 7.43 -19.61
CA LEU A 45 0.13 7.85 -18.25
C LEU A 45 -0.30 9.31 -18.18
N LEU A 46 0.35 10.19 -18.97
CA LEU A 46 -0.04 11.60 -19.07
C LEU A 46 -1.44 11.77 -19.69
N SER A 47 -1.83 10.89 -20.61
CA SER A 47 -3.20 10.91 -21.17
C SER A 47 -4.24 10.54 -20.10
N LEU A 48 -3.92 9.55 -19.25
CA LEU A 48 -4.76 9.16 -18.12
C LEU A 48 -4.82 10.27 -17.05
N ASP A 49 -3.66 10.77 -16.63
CA ASP A 49 -3.56 11.79 -15.58
C ASP A 49 -4.24 13.13 -15.96
N ARG A 50 -4.28 13.46 -17.25
CA ARG A 50 -4.90 14.68 -17.79
C ARG A 50 -6.31 14.49 -18.31
N ALA A 51 -6.92 13.36 -18.06
CA ALA A 51 -8.28 13.14 -18.47
C ALA A 51 -9.19 14.23 -17.88
N PRO A 52 -10.18 14.75 -18.64
CA PRO A 52 -11.04 15.85 -18.20
C PRO A 52 -11.91 15.47 -16.99
N ARG A 53 -12.05 14.18 -16.72
CA ARG A 53 -12.76 13.64 -15.56
C ARG A 53 -12.18 12.27 -15.17
N PHE A 54 -12.29 11.97 -13.90
CA PHE A 54 -11.95 10.66 -13.37
C PHE A 54 -12.99 9.62 -13.83
N ASP A 55 -12.49 8.56 -14.45
CA ASP A 55 -13.28 7.40 -14.87
C ASP A 55 -12.80 6.17 -14.09
N PRO A 56 -13.60 5.64 -13.15
CA PRO A 56 -13.23 4.47 -12.36
C PRO A 56 -12.90 3.23 -13.21
N SER A 57 -13.55 3.07 -14.37
CA SER A 57 -13.33 1.92 -15.26
C SER A 57 -11.94 1.91 -15.91
N ARG A 58 -11.26 3.06 -15.96
CA ARG A 58 -9.90 3.25 -16.48
C ARG A 58 -8.92 3.48 -15.33
N HIS A 59 -9.10 4.57 -14.57
CA HIS A 59 -8.13 5.02 -13.56
C HIS A 59 -7.96 4.09 -12.35
N LEU A 60 -8.87 3.13 -12.13
CA LEU A 60 -8.71 2.11 -11.08
C LEU A 60 -8.18 0.78 -11.62
N GLN A 61 -8.01 0.61 -12.94
CA GLN A 61 -7.39 -0.59 -13.49
C GLN A 61 -5.97 -0.75 -12.93
N PRO A 62 -5.56 -1.97 -12.54
CA PRO A 62 -4.22 -2.19 -12.00
C PRO A 62 -3.10 -1.63 -12.87
N VAL A 63 -3.20 -1.86 -14.19
CA VAL A 63 -2.18 -1.46 -15.17
C VAL A 63 -2.04 0.06 -15.34
N ASP A 64 -3.04 0.82 -14.93
CA ASP A 64 -3.10 2.28 -15.01
C ASP A 64 -2.85 2.93 -13.65
N ALA A 65 -3.58 2.50 -12.62
CA ALA A 65 -3.47 3.04 -11.27
C ALA A 65 -2.08 2.84 -10.65
N SER A 66 -1.50 1.64 -10.83
CA SER A 66 -0.25 1.31 -10.14
C SER A 66 0.93 2.17 -10.59
N PRO A 67 1.21 2.36 -11.90
CA PRO A 67 2.28 3.24 -12.33
C PRO A 67 1.98 4.73 -12.09
N LEU A 68 0.73 5.18 -12.11
CA LEU A 68 0.35 6.56 -11.72
C LEU A 68 0.69 6.82 -10.25
N ILE A 69 0.29 5.93 -9.35
CA ILE A 69 0.60 6.02 -7.91
C ILE A 69 2.13 6.00 -7.69
N PHE A 70 2.82 5.07 -8.34
CA PHE A 70 4.27 4.93 -8.24
C PHE A 70 4.99 6.23 -8.62
N LEU A 71 4.67 6.81 -9.79
CA LEU A 71 5.32 8.04 -10.27
C LEU A 71 5.07 9.23 -9.36
N VAL A 72 3.80 9.48 -9.00
CA VAL A 72 3.47 10.61 -8.11
C VAL A 72 4.17 10.46 -6.76
N SER A 73 4.14 9.24 -6.18
CA SER A 73 4.81 8.99 -4.91
C SER A 73 6.33 9.15 -5.00
N LEU A 74 6.94 8.73 -6.09
CA LEU A 74 8.38 8.82 -6.28
C LEU A 74 8.85 10.28 -6.44
N ILE A 75 8.11 11.10 -7.20
CA ILE A 75 8.38 12.53 -7.38
C ILE A 75 8.24 13.27 -6.03
N ASP A 76 7.20 12.95 -5.26
CA ASP A 76 7.04 13.54 -3.93
C ASP A 76 8.16 13.12 -2.97
N ALA A 77 8.60 11.84 -3.04
CA ALA A 77 9.71 11.36 -2.22
C ALA A 77 11.04 12.06 -2.58
N GLU A 78 11.29 12.36 -3.86
CA GLU A 78 12.44 13.15 -4.29
C GLU A 78 12.37 14.56 -3.71
N ALA A 79 11.21 15.21 -3.80
CA ALA A 79 11.01 16.54 -3.20
C ALA A 79 11.23 16.51 -1.67
N ALA A 80 10.69 15.49 -0.98
CA ALA A 80 10.89 15.33 0.47
C ALA A 80 12.36 15.21 0.86
N ALA A 81 13.20 14.54 0.05
CA ALA A 81 14.61 14.35 0.34
C ALA A 81 15.45 15.66 0.30
N HIS A 82 14.90 16.76 -0.27
CA HIS A 82 15.53 18.08 -0.20
C HIS A 82 15.34 18.76 1.16
N ASP A 83 14.18 18.52 1.79
CA ASP A 83 13.78 19.24 3.00
C ASP A 83 13.99 18.41 4.27
N TYR A 84 14.03 17.08 4.16
CA TYR A 84 14.09 16.16 5.29
C TYR A 84 15.23 15.16 5.20
N GLN A 85 15.74 14.73 6.35
CA GLN A 85 16.62 13.58 6.44
C GLN A 85 15.77 12.30 6.44
N ILE A 86 15.69 11.61 5.31
CA ILE A 86 14.95 10.35 5.22
C ILE A 86 15.76 9.22 5.90
N THR A 87 15.29 8.74 7.05
CA THR A 87 15.97 7.68 7.83
C THR A 87 15.49 6.29 7.46
N ALA A 88 14.21 6.15 7.11
CA ALA A 88 13.65 4.90 6.60
C ALA A 88 12.50 5.15 5.62
N VAL A 89 12.24 4.11 4.82
CA VAL A 89 11.13 4.09 3.88
C VAL A 89 10.35 2.79 4.07
N LEU A 90 9.04 2.89 4.11
CA LEU A 90 8.11 1.77 4.12
C LEU A 90 6.98 2.03 3.12
N GLY A 91 6.17 1.02 2.86
CA GLY A 91 5.04 1.20 1.96
C GLY A 91 3.91 0.23 2.29
N ASN A 92 2.70 0.61 1.91
CA ASN A 92 1.56 -0.29 1.99
C ASN A 92 1.37 -1.01 0.65
N SER A 93 1.50 -2.34 0.62
CA SER A 93 1.24 -3.14 -0.59
C SER A 93 2.07 -2.66 -1.80
N LEU A 94 1.46 -2.06 -2.82
CA LEU A 94 2.14 -1.41 -3.95
C LEU A 94 3.21 -0.41 -3.51
N GLY A 95 2.98 0.30 -2.41
CA GLY A 95 3.93 1.26 -1.85
C GLY A 95 5.29 0.65 -1.49
N TRP A 96 5.35 -0.66 -1.28
CA TRP A 96 6.62 -1.38 -1.13
C TRP A 96 7.50 -1.28 -2.38
N TYR A 97 6.91 -1.39 -3.57
CA TYR A 97 7.67 -1.25 -4.83
C TYR A 97 8.19 0.19 -5.01
N THR A 98 7.39 1.18 -4.60
CA THR A 98 7.85 2.58 -4.56
C THR A 98 9.02 2.74 -3.57
N ALA A 99 8.94 2.14 -2.38
CA ALA A 99 10.01 2.20 -1.38
C ALA A 99 11.34 1.60 -1.90
N LEU A 100 11.28 0.53 -2.69
CA LEU A 100 12.47 -0.05 -3.36
C LEU A 100 13.14 0.95 -4.32
N ALA A 101 12.34 1.71 -5.08
CA ALA A 101 12.86 2.74 -5.99
C ALA A 101 13.44 3.93 -5.23
N VAL A 102 12.72 4.45 -4.23
CA VAL A 102 13.15 5.59 -3.39
C VAL A 102 14.50 5.32 -2.75
N THR A 103 14.74 4.10 -2.31
CA THR A 103 16.00 3.72 -1.65
C THR A 103 17.06 3.19 -2.60
N GLY A 104 16.81 3.17 -3.92
CA GLY A 104 17.74 2.66 -4.92
C GLY A 104 17.99 1.14 -4.84
N ALA A 105 17.19 0.40 -4.08
CA ALA A 105 17.23 -1.06 -4.07
C ALA A 105 16.90 -1.65 -5.45
N LEU A 106 16.10 -0.93 -6.23
CA LEU A 106 15.94 -1.09 -7.69
C LEU A 106 16.18 0.25 -8.38
N ALA A 107 16.86 0.24 -9.51
CA ALA A 107 16.93 1.39 -10.40
C ALA A 107 15.53 1.73 -10.95
N PHE A 108 15.34 2.96 -11.44
CA PHE A 108 14.03 3.43 -11.89
C PHE A 108 13.38 2.50 -12.92
N ASP A 109 14.12 2.12 -13.96
CA ASP A 109 13.59 1.27 -15.04
C ASP A 109 13.14 -0.10 -14.51
N ASP A 110 13.93 -0.72 -13.63
CA ASP A 110 13.63 -2.00 -13.00
C ASP A 110 12.42 -1.90 -12.04
N ALA A 111 12.34 -0.82 -11.27
CA ALA A 111 11.22 -0.57 -10.36
C ALA A 111 9.93 -0.29 -11.14
N PHE A 112 9.98 0.49 -12.21
CA PHE A 112 8.83 0.73 -13.09
C PHE A 112 8.36 -0.57 -13.74
N ARG A 113 9.30 -1.37 -14.25
CA ARG A 113 9.02 -2.69 -14.83
C ARG A 113 8.37 -3.62 -13.79
N LEU A 114 8.89 -3.65 -12.55
CA LEU A 114 8.26 -4.40 -11.45
C LEU A 114 6.81 -3.96 -11.24
N VAL A 115 6.54 -2.67 -11.14
CA VAL A 115 5.19 -2.12 -10.93
C VAL A 115 4.27 -2.49 -12.09
N GLN A 116 4.72 -2.32 -13.34
CA GLN A 116 3.91 -2.56 -14.53
C GLN A 116 3.62 -4.06 -14.72
N GLU A 117 4.62 -4.93 -14.58
CA GLU A 117 4.43 -6.39 -14.71
C GLU A 117 3.53 -6.94 -13.61
N MET A 118 3.73 -6.50 -12.36
CA MET A 118 2.83 -6.90 -11.27
C MET A 118 1.41 -6.42 -11.50
N ALA A 119 1.22 -5.23 -12.08
CA ALA A 119 -0.10 -4.72 -12.42
C ALA A 119 -0.77 -5.52 -13.55
N ILE A 120 0.00 -5.99 -14.55
CA ILE A 120 -0.49 -6.88 -15.61
C ILE A 120 -0.90 -8.23 -15.03
N LEU A 121 -0.03 -8.85 -14.22
CA LEU A 121 -0.31 -10.12 -13.57
C LEU A 121 -1.54 -10.06 -12.65
N GLN A 122 -1.86 -8.88 -12.12
CA GLN A 122 -3.05 -8.65 -11.31
C GLN A 122 -4.37 -8.76 -12.08
N GLN A 123 -4.35 -8.72 -13.38
CA GLN A 123 -5.53 -8.89 -14.23
C GLN A 123 -5.80 -10.35 -14.59
N GLU A 124 -4.85 -11.24 -14.31
CA GLU A 124 -5.04 -12.67 -14.55
C GLU A 124 -6.09 -13.25 -13.58
N PRO A 125 -7.03 -14.06 -14.06
CA PRO A 125 -8.02 -14.69 -13.18
C PRO A 125 -7.36 -15.69 -12.23
N LEU A 126 -8.01 -15.93 -11.11
CA LEU A 126 -7.58 -16.99 -10.19
C LEU A 126 -7.69 -18.37 -10.84
N PRO A 127 -6.87 -19.34 -10.43
CA PRO A 127 -7.02 -20.74 -10.88
C PRO A 127 -8.40 -21.34 -10.59
N SER A 128 -9.09 -20.85 -9.57
CA SER A 128 -10.48 -21.22 -9.23
C SER A 128 -11.53 -20.52 -10.10
N GLY A 129 -11.11 -19.63 -11.00
CA GLY A 129 -11.98 -18.77 -11.81
C GLY A 129 -12.33 -17.44 -11.09
N GLY A 130 -12.64 -16.43 -11.92
CA GLY A 130 -12.98 -15.10 -11.44
C GLY A 130 -11.78 -14.30 -10.90
N PRO A 131 -11.97 -13.01 -10.60
CA PRO A 131 -10.91 -12.12 -10.12
C PRO A 131 -10.66 -12.22 -8.60
N GLY A 132 -11.62 -12.74 -7.83
CA GLY A 132 -11.61 -12.61 -6.37
C GLY A 132 -11.68 -11.17 -5.90
N GLY A 133 -11.27 -10.90 -4.67
CA GLY A 133 -11.29 -9.51 -4.19
C GLY A 133 -10.80 -9.31 -2.78
N GLN A 134 -10.81 -8.04 -2.39
CA GLN A 134 -10.52 -7.60 -1.03
C GLN A 134 -11.70 -6.84 -0.43
N VAL A 135 -11.88 -7.00 0.88
CA VAL A 135 -12.92 -6.35 1.69
C VAL A 135 -12.23 -5.67 2.87
N ILE A 136 -12.47 -4.39 3.06
CA ILE A 136 -11.97 -3.65 4.22
C ILE A 136 -13.03 -3.61 5.31
N TYR A 137 -12.59 -3.78 6.57
CA TYR A 137 -13.44 -3.79 7.75
C TYR A 137 -12.76 -3.06 8.91
N PRO A 138 -13.48 -2.23 9.71
CA PRO A 138 -12.88 -1.50 10.83
C PRO A 138 -12.59 -2.42 12.00
N LEU A 139 -11.61 -2.03 12.81
CA LEU A 139 -11.25 -2.67 14.08
C LEU A 139 -11.38 -1.70 15.26
N THR A 140 -11.72 -0.44 14.99
CA THR A 140 -11.85 0.64 15.98
C THR A 140 -13.19 1.34 15.83
N ASP A 141 -13.63 1.98 16.91
CA ASP A 141 -14.76 2.93 16.89
C ASP A 141 -14.37 4.28 16.24
N ALA A 142 -15.32 5.21 16.18
CA ALA A 142 -15.11 6.55 15.63
C ALA A 142 -14.09 7.40 16.42
N ALA A 143 -13.83 7.05 17.69
CA ALA A 143 -12.81 7.69 18.52
C ALA A 143 -11.44 6.97 18.46
N TRP A 144 -11.28 6.05 17.50
CA TRP A 144 -10.08 5.24 17.28
C TRP A 144 -9.74 4.26 18.42
N ARG A 145 -10.71 3.92 19.26
CA ARG A 145 -10.53 2.92 20.32
C ARG A 145 -10.78 1.53 19.75
N PRO A 146 -9.93 0.53 20.07
CA PRO A 146 -10.15 -0.85 19.63
C PRO A 146 -11.51 -1.37 20.06
N ASP A 147 -12.24 -2.01 19.15
CA ASP A 147 -13.52 -2.70 19.45
C ASP A 147 -13.34 -4.22 19.29
N PRO A 148 -13.24 -4.97 20.41
CA PRO A 148 -13.06 -6.43 20.37
C PRO A 148 -14.17 -7.18 19.62
N ARG A 149 -15.41 -6.62 19.54
CA ARG A 149 -16.53 -7.25 18.83
C ARG A 149 -16.27 -7.29 17.32
N LEU A 150 -15.64 -6.24 16.77
CA LEU A 150 -15.30 -6.18 15.34
C LEU A 150 -14.24 -7.23 14.98
N ARG A 151 -13.24 -7.40 15.86
CA ARG A 151 -12.22 -8.46 15.69
C ARG A 151 -12.86 -9.86 15.81
N ALA A 152 -13.74 -10.07 16.78
CA ALA A 152 -14.44 -11.34 16.94
C ALA A 152 -15.32 -11.67 15.72
N ALA A 153 -15.95 -10.68 15.09
CA ALA A 153 -16.71 -10.87 13.86
C ALA A 153 -15.82 -11.37 12.71
N ILE A 154 -14.58 -10.83 12.57
CA ILE A 154 -13.61 -11.32 11.59
C ILE A 154 -13.23 -12.78 11.89
N SER A 155 -12.85 -13.09 13.14
CA SER A 155 -12.48 -14.46 13.52
C SER A 155 -13.61 -15.45 13.24
N ALA A 156 -14.85 -15.08 13.55
CA ALA A 156 -16.01 -15.92 13.30
C ALA A 156 -16.19 -16.27 11.80
N VAL A 157 -15.90 -15.33 10.90
CA VAL A 157 -15.97 -15.59 9.45
C VAL A 157 -14.78 -16.41 8.96
N LEU A 158 -13.56 -16.13 9.46
CA LEU A 158 -12.33 -16.85 9.05
C LEU A 158 -12.35 -18.29 9.55
N ASP A 159 -12.77 -18.52 10.80
CA ASP A 159 -12.73 -19.83 11.46
C ASP A 159 -13.96 -20.71 11.15
N ALA A 160 -15.01 -20.13 10.54
CA ALA A 160 -16.21 -20.89 10.19
C ALA A 160 -15.84 -22.02 9.20
N PRO A 161 -16.32 -23.26 9.44
CA PRO A 161 -16.06 -24.38 8.57
C PRO A 161 -16.44 -24.05 7.13
N SER A 162 -15.54 -24.30 6.21
CA SER A 162 -15.77 -24.12 4.77
C SER A 162 -16.40 -25.41 4.25
N SER A 163 -17.65 -25.39 3.81
CA SER A 163 -18.23 -26.47 3.01
C SER A 163 -17.81 -26.33 1.54
N ASN A 164 -17.94 -27.40 0.76
CA ASN A 164 -17.64 -27.35 -0.68
C ASN A 164 -18.49 -26.27 -1.36
N GLY A 165 -17.85 -25.18 -1.83
CA GLY A 165 -18.50 -24.07 -2.52
C GLY A 165 -18.56 -22.75 -1.73
N ASP A 166 -18.22 -22.72 -0.43
CA ASP A 166 -18.29 -21.51 0.40
C ASP A 166 -17.15 -20.50 0.14
N GLY A 167 -16.21 -20.83 -0.75
CA GLY A 167 -15.07 -19.98 -1.09
C GLY A 167 -13.98 -19.91 -0.02
N HIS A 168 -12.84 -19.38 -0.40
CA HIS A 168 -11.69 -19.22 0.48
C HIS A 168 -11.60 -17.77 0.97
N VAL A 169 -11.38 -17.61 2.28
CA VAL A 169 -11.20 -16.31 2.93
C VAL A 169 -9.89 -16.30 3.72
N HIS A 170 -9.19 -15.15 3.68
CA HIS A 170 -7.89 -14.96 4.32
C HIS A 170 -7.75 -13.54 4.86
N GLU A 171 -6.92 -13.37 5.88
CA GLU A 171 -6.36 -12.04 6.16
C GLU A 171 -5.44 -11.62 5.01
N SER A 172 -5.51 -10.34 4.65
CA SER A 172 -4.71 -9.76 3.57
C SER A 172 -3.79 -8.64 4.07
N ILE A 173 -4.36 -7.55 4.60
CA ILE A 173 -3.54 -6.43 5.11
C ILE A 173 -4.02 -6.04 6.51
N ASP A 174 -3.07 -5.91 7.44
CA ASP A 174 -3.30 -5.28 8.76
C ASP A 174 -2.91 -3.81 8.68
N LEU A 175 -3.91 -2.93 8.78
CA LEU A 175 -3.75 -1.47 8.82
C LEU A 175 -3.86 -0.91 10.26
N GLY A 176 -3.90 -1.76 11.28
CA GLY A 176 -4.07 -1.36 12.68
C GLY A 176 -5.52 -1.07 13.04
N GLY A 177 -6.06 0.06 12.63
CA GLY A 177 -7.47 0.42 12.86
C GLY A 177 -8.45 -0.21 11.86
N TYR A 178 -7.94 -0.85 10.81
CA TYR A 178 -8.71 -1.60 9.82
C TYR A 178 -8.00 -2.90 9.48
N ALA A 179 -8.79 -3.94 9.16
CA ALA A 179 -8.31 -5.14 8.50
C ALA A 179 -8.78 -5.16 7.04
N VAL A 180 -7.90 -5.61 6.14
CA VAL A 180 -8.28 -5.99 4.79
C VAL A 180 -8.29 -7.51 4.74
N LEU A 181 -9.44 -8.07 4.38
CA LEU A 181 -9.67 -9.49 4.18
C LEU A 181 -9.75 -9.76 2.69
N ALA A 182 -9.45 -10.97 2.26
CA ALA A 182 -9.46 -11.31 0.85
C ALA A 182 -10.05 -12.70 0.62
N GLY A 183 -10.58 -12.92 -0.57
CA GLY A 183 -11.12 -14.21 -0.97
C GLY A 183 -11.27 -14.34 -2.49
N ASP A 184 -11.54 -15.56 -2.95
CA ASP A 184 -12.14 -15.78 -4.26
C ASP A 184 -13.57 -15.16 -4.29
N GLU A 185 -14.29 -15.23 -5.39
CA GLU A 185 -15.61 -14.56 -5.48
C GLU A 185 -16.61 -15.08 -4.44
N ALA A 186 -16.63 -16.38 -4.17
CA ALA A 186 -17.50 -16.94 -3.13
C ALA A 186 -17.03 -16.51 -1.72
N GLY A 187 -15.73 -16.47 -1.47
CA GLY A 187 -15.14 -15.95 -0.25
C GLY A 187 -15.45 -14.47 -0.02
N VAL A 188 -15.40 -13.63 -1.06
CA VAL A 188 -15.84 -12.22 -0.98
C VAL A 188 -17.30 -12.11 -0.62
N ALA A 189 -18.18 -12.91 -1.24
CA ALA A 189 -19.60 -12.94 -0.89
C ALA A 189 -19.81 -13.35 0.58
N ARG A 190 -19.06 -14.36 1.05
CA ARG A 190 -19.07 -14.81 2.45
C ARG A 190 -18.60 -13.71 3.41
N LEU A 191 -17.56 -12.96 3.09
CA LEU A 191 -17.09 -11.81 3.88
C LEU A 191 -18.17 -10.73 3.97
N LEU A 192 -18.77 -10.36 2.83
CA LEU A 192 -19.79 -9.30 2.78
C LEU A 192 -21.08 -9.70 3.52
N GLY A 193 -21.46 -10.97 3.49
CA GLY A 193 -22.66 -11.47 4.17
C GLY A 193 -22.44 -11.85 5.63
N GLY A 194 -21.23 -12.26 6.02
CA GLY A 194 -20.91 -12.76 7.36
C GLY A 194 -20.42 -11.70 8.35
N LEU A 195 -19.81 -10.60 7.84
CA LEU A 195 -19.36 -9.51 8.71
C LEU A 195 -20.54 -8.61 9.11
N THR A 196 -20.63 -8.29 10.39
CA THR A 196 -21.68 -7.40 10.93
C THR A 196 -21.55 -6.01 10.32
N PRO A 197 -22.62 -5.45 9.71
CA PRO A 197 -22.58 -4.09 9.17
C PRO A 197 -22.30 -3.05 10.27
N VAL A 198 -21.34 -2.15 10.00
CA VAL A 198 -20.92 -1.11 10.93
C VAL A 198 -20.72 0.21 10.17
N LYS A 199 -21.21 1.32 10.74
CA LYS A 199 -21.00 2.66 10.18
C LYS A 199 -19.87 3.36 10.93
N VAL A 200 -18.82 3.81 10.19
CA VAL A 200 -17.75 4.64 10.73
C VAL A 200 -17.68 5.93 9.92
N GLY A 201 -17.97 7.05 10.56
CA GLY A 201 -18.23 8.30 9.85
C GLY A 201 -19.42 8.13 8.90
N GLU A 202 -19.25 8.53 7.65
CA GLU A 202 -20.28 8.38 6.61
C GLU A 202 -20.21 7.05 5.84
N ARG A 203 -19.21 6.20 6.13
CA ARG A 203 -19.00 4.95 5.39
C ARG A 203 -19.62 3.76 6.11
N LEU A 204 -20.30 2.90 5.34
CA LEU A 204 -20.80 1.62 5.80
C LEU A 204 -19.81 0.52 5.44
N PHE A 205 -19.52 -0.36 6.39
CA PHE A 205 -18.66 -1.54 6.24
C PHE A 205 -19.47 -2.81 6.53
N PRO A 206 -19.05 -3.97 5.99
CA PRO A 206 -17.86 -4.24 5.16
C PRO A 206 -17.93 -3.56 3.80
N LEU A 207 -16.78 -3.15 3.24
CA LEU A 207 -16.69 -2.50 1.94
C LEU A 207 -15.75 -3.26 1.01
N ARG A 208 -16.24 -3.73 -0.14
CA ARG A 208 -15.41 -4.33 -1.20
C ARG A 208 -14.54 -3.25 -1.85
N LEU A 209 -13.24 -3.50 -1.97
CA LEU A 209 -12.31 -2.62 -2.65
C LEU A 209 -12.42 -2.81 -4.17
N ALA A 210 -12.63 -1.71 -4.89
CA ALA A 210 -12.85 -1.73 -6.33
C ALA A 210 -11.60 -2.23 -7.08
N LEU A 211 -11.78 -3.22 -7.94
CA LEU A 211 -10.74 -3.79 -8.80
C LEU A 211 -9.48 -4.29 -8.06
N HIS A 212 -9.64 -4.72 -6.80
CA HIS A 212 -8.59 -5.38 -6.03
C HIS A 212 -8.77 -6.90 -6.10
N GLY A 213 -7.72 -7.61 -6.54
CA GLY A 213 -7.62 -9.06 -6.40
C GLY A 213 -7.26 -9.48 -4.98
N PRO A 214 -7.29 -10.80 -4.65
CA PRO A 214 -7.05 -11.32 -3.30
C PRO A 214 -5.55 -11.39 -2.95
N TYR A 215 -4.85 -10.25 -3.08
CA TYR A 215 -3.41 -10.12 -2.81
C TYR A 215 -3.08 -10.36 -1.35
N HIS A 216 -1.80 -10.64 -1.12
CA HIS A 216 -1.27 -10.97 0.20
C HIS A 216 -1.92 -12.21 0.81
N THR A 217 -2.28 -13.16 -0.07
CA THR A 217 -2.85 -14.47 0.31
C THR A 217 -2.31 -15.58 -0.58
N PRO A 218 -2.41 -16.86 -0.17
CA PRO A 218 -2.01 -17.99 -0.99
C PRO A 218 -2.77 -18.12 -2.33
N LEU A 219 -3.94 -17.48 -2.47
CA LEU A 219 -4.77 -17.53 -3.68
C LEU A 219 -4.04 -16.98 -4.92
N VAL A 220 -3.07 -16.10 -4.74
CA VAL A 220 -2.27 -15.50 -5.82
C VAL A 220 -0.86 -16.10 -5.94
N ALA A 221 -0.65 -17.33 -5.48
CA ALA A 221 0.65 -18.01 -5.62
C ALA A 221 1.11 -18.16 -7.08
N HIS A 222 0.17 -18.30 -8.04
CA HIS A 222 0.47 -18.30 -9.47
C HIS A 222 1.07 -16.98 -9.96
N VAL A 223 0.60 -15.84 -9.41
CA VAL A 223 1.15 -14.50 -9.70
C VAL A 223 2.59 -14.39 -9.20
N ALA A 224 2.88 -14.83 -7.97
CA ALA A 224 4.23 -14.83 -7.43
C ALA A 224 5.19 -15.70 -8.27
N LYS A 225 4.73 -16.87 -8.72
CA LYS A 225 5.50 -17.75 -9.61
C LYS A 225 5.78 -17.08 -10.96
N ALA A 226 4.79 -16.48 -11.59
CA ALA A 226 4.94 -15.77 -12.86
C ALA A 226 5.84 -14.54 -12.73
N ALA A 227 5.70 -13.77 -11.64
CA ALA A 227 6.57 -12.63 -11.33
C ALA A 227 8.03 -13.07 -11.17
N GLY A 228 8.30 -14.15 -10.45
CA GLY A 228 9.65 -14.69 -10.29
C GLY A 228 10.30 -15.08 -11.62
N GLN A 229 9.54 -15.46 -12.64
CA GLN A 229 10.02 -15.76 -13.98
C GLN A 229 10.22 -14.51 -14.84
N ARG A 230 9.21 -13.63 -14.90
CA ARG A 230 9.22 -12.43 -15.76
C ARG A 230 10.20 -11.35 -15.29
N LEU A 231 10.53 -11.35 -13.99
CA LEU A 231 11.33 -10.32 -13.31
C LEU A 231 12.64 -10.89 -12.74
N ALA A 232 13.10 -12.03 -13.26
CA ALA A 232 14.30 -12.70 -12.79
C ALA A 232 15.59 -11.90 -13.01
N ASP A 233 15.59 -11.04 -14.02
CA ASP A 233 16.73 -10.25 -14.50
C ASP A 233 16.84 -8.85 -13.88
N LEU A 234 15.93 -8.46 -12.97
CA LEU A 234 16.00 -7.16 -12.29
C LEU A 234 17.28 -7.01 -11.46
N GLY A 235 17.88 -5.82 -11.54
CA GLY A 235 19.16 -5.48 -10.88
C GLY A 235 19.01 -5.10 -9.41
N TRP A 236 18.77 -6.07 -8.54
CA TRP A 236 18.60 -5.86 -7.09
C TRP A 236 19.88 -5.40 -6.40
N ARG A 237 19.74 -4.48 -5.44
CA ARG A 237 20.84 -3.89 -4.67
C ARG A 237 20.45 -3.75 -3.20
N ALA A 238 21.46 -3.48 -2.35
CA ALA A 238 21.18 -2.99 -1.00
C ALA A 238 20.57 -1.57 -1.07
N PRO A 239 19.60 -1.25 -0.22
CA PRO A 239 18.98 0.08 -0.19
C PRO A 239 19.95 1.13 0.36
N SER A 240 19.78 2.41 -0.01
CA SER A 240 20.59 3.53 0.51
C SER A 240 20.11 4.05 1.87
N ALA A 241 18.87 3.76 2.26
CA ALA A 241 18.27 4.04 3.57
C ALA A 241 17.56 2.77 4.07
N THR A 242 17.20 2.72 5.35
CA THR A 242 16.49 1.56 5.91
C THR A 242 15.15 1.36 5.21
N LEU A 243 14.91 0.16 4.68
CA LEU A 243 13.58 -0.30 4.26
C LEU A 243 12.93 -1.09 5.39
N ILE A 244 11.62 -0.89 5.60
CA ILE A 244 10.83 -1.68 6.56
C ILE A 244 9.73 -2.39 5.79
N ASP A 245 9.77 -3.72 5.77
CA ASP A 245 8.86 -4.54 4.98
C ASP A 245 7.55 -4.85 5.72
N GLY A 246 6.59 -5.50 5.03
CA GLY A 246 5.28 -5.85 5.57
C GLY A 246 5.29 -6.89 6.70
N ARG A 247 6.46 -7.37 7.13
CA ARG A 247 6.66 -8.20 8.32
C ARG A 247 7.28 -7.40 9.47
N GLY A 248 7.59 -6.09 9.26
CA GLY A 248 8.37 -5.28 10.17
C GLY A 248 9.87 -5.58 10.15
N ALA A 249 10.35 -6.38 9.19
CA ALA A 249 11.79 -6.63 9.04
C ALA A 249 12.48 -5.43 8.40
N ARG A 250 13.69 -5.12 8.89
CA ARG A 250 14.50 -4.00 8.39
C ARG A 250 15.57 -4.51 7.42
N TRP A 251 15.68 -3.82 6.30
CA TRP A 251 16.69 -4.02 5.27
C TRP A 251 17.59 -2.78 5.25
N THR A 252 18.82 -2.92 5.69
CA THR A 252 19.72 -1.78 5.87
C THR A 252 20.79 -1.73 4.77
N PRO A 253 21.43 -0.57 4.51
CA PRO A 253 22.46 -0.45 3.48
C PRO A 253 23.62 -1.46 3.60
N TRP A 254 23.95 -1.87 4.82
CA TRP A 254 25.11 -2.71 5.11
C TRP A 254 24.80 -4.17 5.46
N SER A 255 23.55 -4.53 5.69
CA SER A 255 23.18 -5.92 6.06
C SER A 255 22.21 -6.59 5.09
N THR A 256 21.77 -5.89 4.06
CA THR A 256 20.82 -6.43 3.09
C THR A 256 21.51 -7.38 2.12
N ASP A 257 20.99 -8.61 2.06
CA ASP A 257 21.23 -9.54 0.97
C ASP A 257 20.21 -9.24 -0.16
N PRO A 258 20.65 -8.74 -1.35
CA PRO A 258 19.75 -8.40 -2.44
C PRO A 258 18.92 -9.59 -2.95
N ALA A 259 19.46 -10.81 -2.90
CA ALA A 259 18.74 -12.00 -3.33
C ALA A 259 17.56 -12.30 -2.38
N LYS A 260 17.77 -12.17 -1.08
CA LYS A 260 16.70 -12.34 -0.08
C LYS A 260 15.64 -11.23 -0.19
N LEU A 261 16.06 -10.00 -0.51
CA LEU A 261 15.13 -8.88 -0.75
C LEU A 261 14.24 -9.16 -1.96
N ARG A 262 14.83 -9.67 -3.05
CA ARG A 262 14.08 -10.16 -4.23
C ARG A 262 13.09 -11.25 -3.84
N ASP A 263 13.55 -12.28 -3.16
CA ASP A 263 12.73 -13.45 -2.81
C ASP A 263 11.56 -13.08 -1.90
N TYR A 264 11.77 -12.13 -0.97
CA TYR A 264 10.70 -11.54 -0.20
C TYR A 264 9.70 -10.81 -1.11
N THR A 265 10.19 -9.91 -1.96
CA THR A 265 9.34 -9.02 -2.78
C THR A 265 8.49 -9.78 -3.79
N LEU A 266 9.08 -10.75 -4.50
CA LEU A 266 8.36 -11.50 -5.54
C LEU A 266 7.61 -12.73 -5.01
N GLY A 267 7.86 -13.13 -3.77
CA GLY A 267 7.27 -14.29 -3.12
C GLY A 267 6.36 -13.94 -1.95
N GLN A 268 6.93 -13.84 -0.76
CA GLN A 268 6.17 -13.70 0.48
C GLN A 268 5.33 -12.42 0.53
N GLN A 269 5.84 -11.29 0.02
CA GLN A 269 5.10 -10.03 -0.05
C GLN A 269 3.79 -10.18 -0.82
N VAL A 270 3.78 -11.02 -1.86
CA VAL A 270 2.61 -11.26 -2.72
C VAL A 270 1.62 -12.24 -2.08
N THR A 271 2.13 -13.29 -1.41
CA THR A 271 1.34 -14.47 -1.02
C THR A 271 1.02 -14.57 0.47
N SER A 272 1.51 -13.67 1.29
CA SER A 272 1.32 -13.71 2.75
C SER A 272 0.76 -12.40 3.28
N PRO A 273 0.05 -12.40 4.41
CA PRO A 273 -0.53 -11.19 4.98
C PRO A 273 0.48 -10.05 5.17
N TYR A 274 0.13 -8.87 4.71
CA TYR A 274 0.95 -7.66 4.78
C TYR A 274 0.61 -6.88 6.06
N ARG A 275 1.54 -6.82 7.00
CA ARG A 275 1.32 -6.18 8.31
C ARG A 275 1.83 -4.73 8.29
N PHE A 276 1.12 -3.85 7.58
CA PHE A 276 1.48 -2.43 7.50
C PHE A 276 1.53 -1.76 8.88
N ALA A 277 0.62 -2.11 9.78
CA ALA A 277 0.63 -1.61 11.15
C ALA A 277 1.96 -1.93 11.87
N LEU A 278 2.49 -3.14 11.68
CA LEU A 278 3.77 -3.52 12.27
C LEU A 278 4.94 -2.74 11.64
N SER A 279 4.91 -2.49 10.34
CA SER A 279 5.93 -1.68 9.65
C SER A 279 5.98 -0.25 10.21
N VAL A 280 4.81 0.37 10.39
CA VAL A 280 4.72 1.73 11.01
C VAL A 280 5.17 1.70 12.47
N ARG A 281 4.78 0.68 13.24
CA ARG A 281 5.24 0.52 14.63
C ARG A 281 6.76 0.46 14.73
N VAL A 282 7.40 -0.34 13.88
CA VAL A 282 8.87 -0.45 13.83
C VAL A 282 9.47 0.91 13.47
N ALA A 283 8.92 1.61 12.47
CA ALA A 283 9.38 2.94 12.09
C ALA A 283 9.32 3.94 13.25
N LEU A 284 8.19 4.00 13.96
CA LEU A 284 8.01 4.91 15.09
C LEU A 284 8.98 4.62 16.25
N ARG A 285 9.21 3.33 16.54
CA ARG A 285 10.02 2.90 17.70
C ARG A 285 11.52 2.87 17.45
N GLU A 286 11.92 2.43 16.24
CA GLU A 286 13.33 2.22 15.92
C GLU A 286 13.97 3.44 15.26
N GLU A 287 13.21 4.16 14.42
CA GLU A 287 13.70 5.35 13.73
C GLU A 287 13.39 6.64 14.49
N ALA A 288 12.36 6.64 15.36
CA ALA A 288 11.91 7.79 16.13
C ALA A 288 11.86 9.09 15.29
N PRO A 289 11.11 9.12 14.16
CA PRO A 289 11.12 10.23 13.22
C PRO A 289 10.47 11.49 13.80
N ASP A 290 10.88 12.66 13.33
CA ASP A 290 10.18 13.90 13.61
C ASP A 290 8.83 13.96 12.91
N VAL A 291 8.73 13.37 11.72
CA VAL A 291 7.52 13.32 10.94
C VAL A 291 7.41 12.02 10.13
N LEU A 292 6.19 11.48 10.01
CA LEU A 292 5.82 10.49 9.00
C LEU A 292 5.33 11.23 7.76
N LEU A 293 6.10 11.17 6.67
CA LEU A 293 5.73 11.76 5.40
C LEU A 293 4.94 10.76 4.55
N LEU A 294 3.82 11.21 4.03
CA LEU A 294 2.96 10.43 3.15
C LEU A 294 3.04 11.02 1.73
N PRO A 295 3.88 10.48 0.84
CA PRO A 295 3.90 10.91 -0.54
C PRO A 295 2.57 10.59 -1.22
N GLY A 296 2.21 11.37 -2.26
CA GLY A 296 0.95 11.20 -3.00
C GLY A 296 0.87 9.91 -3.82
N PRO A 297 -0.18 9.77 -4.59
CA PRO A 297 -1.29 10.71 -4.75
C PRO A 297 -2.30 10.61 -3.61
N GLY A 298 -2.87 11.75 -3.20
CA GLY A 298 -3.90 11.80 -2.15
C GLY A 298 -3.40 11.46 -0.74
N ASN A 299 -4.35 11.29 0.19
CA ASN A 299 -4.07 11.08 1.63
C ASN A 299 -4.74 9.80 2.17
N SER A 300 -4.60 8.69 1.47
CA SER A 300 -5.25 7.42 1.87
C SER A 300 -4.69 6.82 3.17
N LEU A 301 -3.44 7.12 3.51
CA LEU A 301 -2.77 6.61 4.72
C LEU A 301 -2.84 7.55 5.92
N GLY A 302 -3.31 8.81 5.77
CA GLY A 302 -3.28 9.79 6.86
C GLY A 302 -4.05 9.33 8.10
N GLY A 303 -5.30 8.90 7.92
CA GLY A 303 -6.11 8.35 9.02
C GLY A 303 -5.56 7.04 9.59
N VAL A 304 -5.00 6.18 8.75
CA VAL A 304 -4.37 4.91 9.16
C VAL A 304 -3.13 5.19 10.02
N CYS A 305 -2.22 6.04 9.55
CA CYS A 305 -1.02 6.42 10.31
C CYS A 305 -1.38 7.17 11.60
N GLY A 306 -2.41 8.04 11.59
CA GLY A 306 -2.91 8.70 12.79
C GLY A 306 -3.41 7.72 13.84
N GLN A 307 -4.19 6.72 13.45
CA GLN A 307 -4.62 5.65 14.37
C GLN A 307 -3.44 4.87 14.95
N LEU A 308 -2.40 4.61 14.15
CA LEU A 308 -1.20 3.91 14.61
C LEU A 308 -0.36 4.78 15.56
N VAL A 309 -0.24 6.09 15.31
CA VAL A 309 0.40 7.04 16.25
C VAL A 309 -0.31 7.00 17.61
N VAL A 310 -1.63 7.02 17.63
CA VAL A 310 -2.44 6.92 18.86
C VAL A 310 -2.26 5.57 19.54
N ALA A 311 -2.35 4.48 18.79
CA ALA A 311 -2.21 3.12 19.31
C ALA A 311 -0.84 2.85 19.95
N GLU A 312 0.23 3.47 19.41
CA GLU A 312 1.59 3.37 19.94
C GLU A 312 1.88 4.39 21.05
N GLY A 313 0.98 5.33 21.32
CA GLY A 313 1.20 6.43 22.27
C GLY A 313 2.40 7.31 21.88
N TYR A 314 2.66 7.42 20.57
CA TYR A 314 3.87 8.07 20.05
C TYR A 314 3.88 9.55 20.42
N ARG A 315 5.00 10.03 20.98
CA ARG A 315 5.16 11.38 21.50
C ARG A 315 4.08 11.79 22.52
N GLY A 316 3.51 10.80 23.24
CA GLY A 316 2.50 11.03 24.26
C GLY A 316 1.07 11.15 23.73
N VAL A 317 0.86 11.06 22.42
CA VAL A 317 -0.46 11.13 21.77
C VAL A 317 -1.21 9.81 21.96
N ARG A 318 -2.35 9.83 22.68
CA ARG A 318 -3.10 8.62 23.08
C ARG A 318 -4.58 8.67 22.73
N SER A 319 -5.06 9.75 22.12
CA SER A 319 -6.44 9.86 21.66
C SER A 319 -6.50 10.53 20.28
N ARG A 320 -7.64 10.39 19.63
CA ARG A 320 -7.90 11.05 18.35
C ARG A 320 -7.84 12.58 18.50
N GLU A 321 -8.39 13.12 19.57
CA GLU A 321 -8.42 14.55 19.87
C GLU A 321 -6.98 15.10 20.05
N GLU A 322 -6.13 14.38 20.79
CA GLU A 322 -4.72 14.72 20.96
C GLU A 322 -3.95 14.68 19.63
N PHE A 323 -4.24 13.67 18.81
CA PHE A 323 -3.66 13.58 17.45
C PHE A 323 -4.10 14.77 16.59
N GLU A 324 -5.39 15.09 16.55
CA GLU A 324 -5.90 16.21 15.77
C GLU A 324 -5.33 17.56 16.27
N ALA A 325 -5.07 17.69 17.57
CA ALA A 325 -4.39 18.86 18.14
C ALA A 325 -2.91 18.94 17.70
N ALA A 326 -2.20 17.81 17.75
CA ALA A 326 -0.81 17.72 17.28
C ALA A 326 -0.69 18.03 15.78
N GLN A 327 -1.66 17.59 14.96
CA GLN A 327 -1.68 17.87 13.52
C GLN A 327 -1.90 19.36 13.18
N ARG A 328 -2.47 20.15 14.10
CA ARG A 328 -2.64 21.62 13.93
C ARG A 328 -1.45 22.43 14.42
N SER A 329 -0.46 21.80 15.04
CA SER A 329 0.76 22.45 15.50
C SER A 329 1.72 22.75 14.32
N GLU A 330 2.77 23.53 14.60
CA GLU A 330 3.83 23.81 13.62
C GLU A 330 4.66 22.56 13.25
N ALA A 331 4.62 21.51 14.08
CA ALA A 331 5.33 20.25 13.88
C ALA A 331 4.36 19.05 13.87
N PRO A 332 3.59 18.84 12.79
CA PRO A 332 2.67 17.73 12.69
C PRO A 332 3.41 16.37 12.67
N ILE A 333 2.84 15.36 13.34
CA ILE A 333 3.47 14.02 13.40
C ILE A 333 3.32 13.28 12.06
N VAL A 334 2.21 13.50 11.36
CA VAL A 334 1.93 12.89 10.05
C VAL A 334 1.68 14.00 9.03
N LEU A 335 2.42 14.02 7.96
CA LEU A 335 2.29 15.05 6.93
C LEU A 335 2.02 14.40 5.57
N SER A 336 0.81 14.62 5.04
CA SER A 336 0.52 14.28 3.65
C SER A 336 1.08 15.35 2.73
N MET A 337 1.88 14.94 1.76
CA MET A 337 2.49 15.84 0.78
C MET A 337 1.47 16.31 -0.27
N ARG A 338 0.34 15.60 -0.38
CA ARG A 338 -0.79 15.95 -1.25
C ARG A 338 -2.10 15.87 -0.47
N ARG A 339 -3.04 16.75 -0.81
CA ARG A 339 -4.37 16.82 -0.17
C ARG A 339 -5.42 16.08 -0.97
#